data_e6b6e7bec530d2b3df3a2ed012e26ea5
#
_entry.id   e6b6e7bec530d2b3df3a2ed012e26ea5
#
_cell.length_a   1.000
_cell.length_b   1.000
_cell.length_c   1.000
_cell.angle_alpha   90.00
_cell.angle_beta   90.00
_cell.angle_gamma   90.00
#
_symmetry.space_group_name_H-M   'P 1'
#
loop_
_entity.id
_entity.type
_entity.pdbx_description
1 polymer ?
#
loop_
_entity_poly.entity_id
_entity_poly.type
_entity_poly.pdbx_seq_one_letter_code
_entity_poly.pdbx_strand_id
1 'polypeptide(L)'
;MNNPWKNLPETQPYILPSDYELIDFENRNLSHDTIIQHHVLPEPYIGDPNAPIILLNLNPGYADEDVAFYNQKHVRILWKKNIHHSSMDYPFWFLDPSLDVEIGGARWWQTKLKEPIKTAGLQKVANRVCCIEWFPYHSRKFARLNKIIDSQNYGFHLVQKAISQKAIVIVMRSEKLWFESIQELRSYKHIYRLNSPQNVAISRKNCPTGFPLIETILMS
;
A
#
# COMPACT_ATOMS: atom_id res chain seq x y z
N MET A 1 8.05 -4.92 16.21
CA MET A 1 7.39 -6.16 15.69
C MET A 1 8.21 -6.74 14.56
N ASN A 2 8.31 -8.07 14.48
CA ASN A 2 8.98 -8.73 13.35
C ASN A 2 8.11 -8.66 12.10
N ASN A 3 8.73 -8.49 10.94
CA ASN A 3 8.05 -8.48 9.64
C ASN A 3 7.64 -9.91 9.23
N PRO A 4 6.34 -10.28 9.26
CA PRO A 4 5.88 -11.62 8.94
C PRO A 4 6.02 -11.95 7.44
N TRP A 5 6.03 -10.95 6.58
CA TRP A 5 6.06 -11.10 5.14
C TRP A 5 7.36 -11.72 4.61
N LYS A 6 8.43 -11.71 5.41
CA LYS A 6 9.68 -12.42 5.11
C LYS A 6 9.50 -13.94 5.05
N ASN A 7 8.41 -14.45 5.64
CA ASN A 7 8.06 -15.87 5.69
C ASN A 7 6.94 -16.23 4.72
N LEU A 8 6.63 -15.35 3.74
CA LEU A 8 5.65 -15.69 2.72
C LEU A 8 6.15 -16.90 1.91
N PRO A 9 5.29 -17.91 1.62
CA PRO A 9 5.65 -19.03 0.76
C PRO A 9 6.19 -18.57 -0.60
N GLU A 10 7.23 -19.24 -1.10
CA GLU A 10 7.83 -18.92 -2.42
C GLU A 10 6.97 -19.41 -3.59
N THR A 11 6.02 -20.31 -3.30
CA THR A 11 5.05 -20.87 -4.25
C THR A 11 3.62 -20.60 -3.80
N GLN A 12 2.68 -20.68 -4.74
CA GLN A 12 1.25 -20.58 -4.43
C GLN A 12 0.79 -21.68 -3.46
N PRO A 13 -0.19 -21.37 -2.60
CA PRO A 13 -0.85 -20.07 -2.45
C PRO A 13 0.03 -19.06 -1.73
N TYR A 14 0.09 -17.81 -2.24
CA TYR A 14 0.87 -16.74 -1.62
C TYR A 14 0.10 -16.15 -0.42
N ILE A 15 -0.13 -16.97 0.59
CA ILE A 15 -0.76 -16.60 1.87
C ILE A 15 0.20 -16.94 2.99
N LEU A 16 0.33 -16.04 3.96
CA LEU A 16 1.09 -16.34 5.17
C LEU A 16 0.43 -17.49 5.96
N PRO A 17 1.19 -18.41 6.54
CA PRO A 17 0.64 -19.52 7.32
C PRO A 17 -0.33 -19.08 8.43
N SER A 18 -0.06 -17.93 9.07
CA SER A 18 -0.91 -17.35 10.11
C SER A 18 -2.29 -16.88 9.61
N ASP A 19 -2.40 -16.56 8.32
CA ASP A 19 -3.62 -16.02 7.73
C ASP A 19 -4.44 -17.09 7.00
N TYR A 20 -3.81 -18.24 6.71
CA TYR A 20 -4.33 -19.24 5.78
C TYR A 20 -5.72 -19.78 6.16
N GLU A 21 -5.89 -20.20 7.40
CA GLU A 21 -7.17 -20.81 7.84
C GLU A 21 -8.34 -19.84 7.72
N LEU A 22 -8.13 -18.57 8.09
CA LEU A 22 -9.18 -17.56 8.01
C LEU A 22 -9.50 -17.19 6.56
N ILE A 23 -8.48 -16.98 5.73
CA ILE A 23 -8.67 -16.64 4.32
C ILE A 23 -9.35 -17.80 3.55
N ASP A 24 -8.93 -19.05 3.77
CA ASP A 24 -9.55 -20.22 3.15
C ASP A 24 -11.02 -20.35 3.55
N PHE A 25 -11.34 -20.17 4.84
CA PHE A 25 -12.70 -20.18 5.34
C PHE A 25 -13.57 -19.09 4.71
N GLU A 26 -13.11 -17.85 4.72
CA GLU A 26 -13.85 -16.69 4.19
C GLU A 26 -14.05 -16.81 2.68
N ASN A 27 -13.04 -17.24 1.94
CA ASN A 27 -13.11 -17.40 0.47
C ASN A 27 -14.22 -18.36 0.02
N ARG A 28 -14.63 -19.31 0.84
CA ARG A 28 -15.75 -20.23 0.53
C ARG A 28 -17.10 -19.52 0.46
N ASN A 29 -17.21 -18.34 1.11
CA ASN A 29 -18.45 -17.57 1.22
C ASN A 29 -18.40 -16.25 0.42
N LEU A 30 -17.24 -15.88 -0.13
CA LEU A 30 -17.07 -14.67 -0.92
C LEU A 30 -17.51 -14.87 -2.37
N SER A 31 -18.02 -13.80 -2.99
CA SER A 31 -18.41 -13.80 -4.41
C SER A 31 -17.16 -13.75 -5.30
N HIS A 32 -17.32 -14.05 -6.59
CA HIS A 32 -16.26 -13.96 -7.59
C HIS A 32 -15.51 -12.60 -7.56
N ASP A 33 -16.22 -11.49 -7.34
CA ASP A 33 -15.60 -10.17 -7.30
C ASP A 33 -14.86 -9.89 -5.99
N THR A 34 -15.24 -10.53 -4.90
CA THR A 34 -14.71 -10.26 -3.56
C THR A 34 -13.74 -11.30 -3.06
N ILE A 35 -13.62 -12.43 -3.77
CA ILE A 35 -12.69 -13.49 -3.41
C ILE A 35 -11.26 -12.99 -3.34
N ILE A 36 -10.55 -13.41 -2.31
CA ILE A 36 -9.16 -13.03 -2.08
C ILE A 36 -8.26 -13.84 -3.01
N GLN A 37 -7.46 -13.13 -3.79
CA GLN A 37 -6.61 -13.70 -4.84
C GLN A 37 -5.28 -14.13 -4.23
N HIS A 38 -5.10 -15.42 -4.02
CA HIS A 38 -3.91 -16.00 -3.39
C HIS A 38 -2.87 -16.55 -4.39
N HIS A 39 -3.11 -16.34 -5.67
CA HIS A 39 -2.20 -16.72 -6.76
C HIS A 39 -1.35 -15.54 -7.29
N VAL A 40 -1.56 -14.36 -6.74
CA VAL A 40 -0.70 -13.17 -6.91
C VAL A 40 -0.03 -12.80 -5.60
N LEU A 41 1.14 -12.17 -5.69
CA LEU A 41 1.91 -11.75 -4.52
C LEU A 41 1.17 -10.64 -3.75
N PRO A 42 1.04 -10.72 -2.43
CA PRO A 42 0.36 -9.69 -1.62
C PRO A 42 1.13 -8.37 -1.58
N GLU A 43 0.43 -7.28 -1.35
CA GLU A 43 1.01 -5.93 -1.23
C GLU A 43 0.65 -5.28 0.11
N PRO A 44 1.25 -5.69 1.22
CA PRO A 44 0.96 -5.10 2.52
C PRO A 44 1.37 -3.62 2.61
N TYR A 45 2.41 -3.26 1.91
CA TYR A 45 2.94 -1.90 1.79
C TYR A 45 3.81 -1.77 0.54
N ILE A 46 3.98 -0.53 0.09
CA ILE A 46 4.79 -0.16 -1.07
C ILE A 46 5.66 1.02 -0.65
N GLY A 47 6.99 0.88 -0.70
CA GLY A 47 7.93 1.93 -0.32
C GLY A 47 8.67 1.67 0.98
N ASP A 48 9.49 2.64 1.38
CA ASP A 48 10.21 2.60 2.66
C ASP A 48 9.25 2.95 3.81
N PRO A 49 9.04 2.05 4.79
CA PRO A 49 8.21 2.34 5.96
C PRO A 49 8.72 3.50 6.85
N ASN A 50 9.94 3.99 6.61
CA ASN A 50 10.46 5.18 7.27
C ASN A 50 10.26 6.46 6.45
N ALA A 51 9.56 6.39 5.33
CA ALA A 51 9.29 7.54 4.48
C ALA A 51 8.52 8.63 5.26
N PRO A 52 8.80 9.91 5.02
CA PRO A 52 8.15 11.01 5.73
C PRO A 52 6.70 11.25 5.32
N ILE A 53 6.22 10.59 4.25
CA ILE A 53 4.85 10.68 3.75
C ILE A 53 4.27 9.28 3.66
N ILE A 54 3.22 9.02 4.45
CA ILE A 54 2.53 7.72 4.49
C ILE A 54 1.13 7.86 3.90
N LEU A 55 0.82 7.00 2.95
CA LEU A 55 -0.49 6.89 2.33
C LEU A 55 -1.22 5.68 2.94
N LEU A 56 -2.42 5.89 3.46
CA LEU A 56 -3.27 4.81 3.99
C LEU A 56 -4.33 4.44 2.95
N ASN A 57 -4.20 3.26 2.38
CA ASN A 57 -5.14 2.74 1.39
C ASN A 57 -6.00 1.61 1.99
N LEU A 58 -6.75 0.88 1.17
CA LEU A 58 -7.67 -0.15 1.62
C LEU A 58 -7.14 -1.57 1.39
N ASN A 59 -6.95 -1.91 0.12
CA ASN A 59 -6.36 -3.17 -0.32
C ASN A 59 -5.84 -3.01 -1.77
N PRO A 60 -4.88 -3.81 -2.18
CA PRO A 60 -4.48 -3.87 -3.57
C PRO A 60 -5.65 -4.39 -4.42
N GLY A 61 -5.92 -3.70 -5.53
CA GLY A 61 -6.87 -4.15 -6.54
C GLY A 61 -6.39 -5.43 -7.22
N TYR A 62 -7.27 -6.07 -7.98
CA TYR A 62 -6.92 -7.21 -8.80
C TYR A 62 -7.49 -7.06 -10.22
N ALA A 63 -6.64 -7.31 -11.19
CA ALA A 63 -7.00 -7.52 -12.60
C ALA A 63 -6.34 -8.82 -13.09
N ASP A 64 -6.88 -9.42 -14.15
CA ASP A 64 -6.36 -10.73 -14.62
C ASP A 64 -4.92 -10.63 -15.12
N GLU A 65 -4.51 -9.45 -15.56
CA GLU A 65 -3.16 -9.13 -16.02
C GLU A 65 -2.12 -9.18 -14.88
N ASP A 66 -2.55 -9.03 -13.63
CA ASP A 66 -1.66 -9.04 -12.46
C ASP A 66 -0.94 -10.39 -12.33
N VAL A 67 -1.57 -11.49 -12.73
CA VAL A 67 -0.94 -12.82 -12.72
C VAL A 67 0.33 -12.83 -13.59
N ALA A 68 0.23 -12.32 -14.81
CA ALA A 68 1.37 -12.25 -15.74
C ALA A 68 2.42 -11.24 -15.24
N PHE A 69 1.98 -10.11 -14.68
CA PHE A 69 2.84 -9.09 -14.12
C PHE A 69 3.71 -9.63 -12.97
N TYR A 70 3.11 -10.21 -11.92
CA TYR A 70 3.84 -10.75 -10.77
C TYR A 70 4.65 -12.01 -11.08
N ASN A 71 4.44 -12.66 -12.23
CA ASN A 71 5.28 -13.78 -12.67
C ASN A 71 6.57 -13.33 -13.38
N GLN A 72 6.72 -12.06 -13.71
CA GLN A 72 7.94 -11.52 -14.30
C GLN A 72 9.09 -11.52 -13.28
N LYS A 73 10.25 -12.05 -13.68
CA LYS A 73 11.41 -12.21 -12.77
C LYS A 73 11.85 -10.89 -12.12
N HIS A 74 11.92 -9.80 -12.90
CA HIS A 74 12.32 -8.50 -12.37
C HIS A 74 11.30 -7.92 -11.39
N VAL A 75 9.98 -8.08 -11.65
CA VAL A 75 8.92 -7.67 -10.73
C VAL A 75 9.03 -8.40 -9.39
N ARG A 76 9.23 -9.72 -9.42
CA ARG A 76 9.43 -10.52 -8.20
C ARG A 76 10.66 -10.07 -7.41
N ILE A 77 11.74 -9.65 -8.09
CA ILE A 77 12.93 -9.11 -7.44
C ILE A 77 12.60 -7.78 -6.74
N LEU A 78 11.92 -6.84 -7.41
CA LEU A 78 11.51 -5.56 -6.84
C LEU A 78 10.56 -5.77 -5.66
N TRP A 79 9.54 -6.60 -5.84
CA TRP A 79 8.61 -6.96 -4.78
C TRP A 79 9.34 -7.56 -3.57
N LYS A 80 10.24 -8.53 -3.77
CA LYS A 80 11.00 -9.17 -2.70
C LYS A 80 11.89 -8.17 -1.96
N LYS A 81 12.56 -7.26 -2.66
CA LYS A 81 13.33 -6.18 -2.04
C LYS A 81 12.45 -5.27 -1.18
N ASN A 82 11.27 -4.86 -1.69
CA ASN A 82 10.31 -4.07 -0.94
C ASN A 82 9.87 -4.78 0.35
N ILE A 83 9.43 -6.03 0.25
CA ILE A 83 8.97 -6.82 1.40
C ILE A 83 10.08 -7.03 2.45
N HIS A 84 11.34 -7.13 2.04
CA HIS A 84 12.46 -7.30 2.95
C HIS A 84 13.02 -5.96 3.48
N HIS A 85 12.47 -4.82 3.07
CA HIS A 85 13.02 -3.47 3.35
C HIS A 85 14.48 -3.35 2.90
N SER A 86 14.83 -3.96 1.79
CA SER A 86 16.15 -3.87 1.20
C SER A 86 16.33 -2.51 0.52
N SER A 87 17.57 -2.02 0.44
CA SER A 87 17.88 -0.78 -0.28
C SER A 87 17.50 -0.88 -1.75
N MET A 88 16.85 0.17 -2.26
CA MET A 88 16.38 0.31 -3.64
C MET A 88 16.55 1.76 -4.10
N ASP A 89 16.85 1.98 -5.37
CA ASP A 89 16.88 3.33 -5.95
C ASP A 89 15.48 3.96 -5.99
N TYR A 90 14.44 3.11 -6.14
CA TYR A 90 13.03 3.46 -6.11
C TYR A 90 12.31 2.59 -5.07
N PRO A 91 12.33 2.95 -3.77
CA PRO A 91 11.65 2.15 -2.73
C PRO A 91 10.14 2.03 -2.98
N PHE A 92 9.46 3.09 -3.43
CA PHE A 92 8.12 2.99 -3.98
C PHE A 92 8.19 2.34 -5.36
N TRP A 93 8.35 1.03 -5.38
CA TRP A 93 8.82 0.26 -6.52
C TRP A 93 7.95 0.33 -7.77
N PHE A 94 6.65 0.67 -7.65
CA PHE A 94 5.80 0.95 -8.80
C PHE A 94 6.19 2.23 -9.58
N LEU A 95 7.09 3.03 -9.03
CA LEU A 95 7.68 4.18 -9.71
C LEU A 95 9.05 3.87 -10.33
N ASP A 96 9.51 2.61 -10.26
CA ASP A 96 10.77 2.21 -10.89
C ASP A 96 10.64 2.30 -12.43
N PRO A 97 11.54 3.04 -13.12
CA PRO A 97 11.48 3.20 -14.58
C PRO A 97 11.66 1.90 -15.38
N SER A 98 12.12 0.81 -14.73
CA SER A 98 12.23 -0.50 -15.38
C SER A 98 10.89 -1.20 -15.56
N LEU A 99 9.83 -0.71 -14.89
CA LEU A 99 8.48 -1.24 -15.05
C LEU A 99 7.77 -0.64 -16.25
N ASP A 100 6.98 -1.47 -16.92
CA ASP A 100 6.08 -0.98 -17.96
C ASP A 100 4.95 -0.14 -17.32
N VAL A 101 4.93 1.14 -17.70
CA VAL A 101 3.96 2.12 -17.17
C VAL A 101 2.51 1.88 -17.63
N GLU A 102 2.31 1.05 -18.63
CA GLU A 102 0.97 0.70 -19.13
C GLU A 102 0.33 -0.43 -18.31
N ILE A 103 1.08 -1.06 -17.41
CA ILE A 103 0.60 -2.21 -16.64
C ILE A 103 0.08 -1.76 -15.25
N GLY A 104 -1.13 -2.17 -14.94
CA GLY A 104 -1.84 -2.25 -13.67
C GLY A 104 -1.41 -1.26 -12.57
N GLY A 105 -0.67 -1.74 -11.60
CA GLY A 105 -0.24 -0.97 -10.44
C GLY A 105 0.67 0.22 -10.78
N ALA A 106 1.62 0.08 -11.72
CA ALA A 106 2.52 1.15 -12.11
C ALA A 106 1.75 2.34 -12.72
N ARG A 107 0.85 2.07 -13.67
CA ARG A 107 -0.03 3.08 -14.27
C ARG A 107 -0.92 3.77 -13.23
N TRP A 108 -1.50 2.97 -12.35
CA TRP A 108 -2.38 3.49 -11.30
C TRP A 108 -1.63 4.44 -10.37
N TRP A 109 -0.48 4.03 -9.85
CA TRP A 109 0.29 4.84 -8.92
C TRP A 109 0.88 6.09 -9.56
N GLN A 110 1.40 6.02 -10.80
CA GLN A 110 1.86 7.21 -11.52
C GLN A 110 0.71 8.21 -11.75
N THR A 111 -0.50 7.71 -12.02
CA THR A 111 -1.69 8.56 -12.13
C THR A 111 -2.05 9.22 -10.78
N LYS A 112 -2.01 8.46 -9.68
CA LYS A 112 -2.38 8.98 -8.34
C LYS A 112 -1.33 9.92 -7.76
N LEU A 113 -0.07 9.74 -8.12
CA LEU A 113 1.07 10.57 -7.69
C LEU A 113 1.52 11.59 -8.76
N LYS A 114 0.71 11.85 -9.79
CA LYS A 114 1.07 12.71 -10.92
C LYS A 114 1.55 14.10 -10.51
N GLU A 115 0.84 14.78 -9.59
CA GLU A 115 1.27 16.12 -9.12
C GLU A 115 2.57 16.07 -8.29
N PRO A 116 2.72 15.21 -7.27
CA PRO A 116 3.99 15.00 -6.58
C PRO A 116 5.15 14.71 -7.53
N ILE A 117 4.95 13.83 -8.51
CA ILE A 117 5.97 13.47 -9.51
C ILE A 117 6.35 14.70 -10.37
N LYS A 118 5.36 15.48 -10.80
CA LYS A 118 5.60 16.72 -11.53
C LYS A 118 6.39 17.74 -10.71
N THR A 119 6.16 17.80 -9.40
CA THR A 119 6.82 18.74 -8.48
C THR A 119 8.28 18.35 -8.22
N ALA A 120 8.57 17.07 -7.97
CA ALA A 120 9.86 16.65 -7.42
C ALA A 120 10.59 15.56 -8.24
N GLY A 121 9.96 15.00 -9.26
CA GLY A 121 10.47 13.88 -10.04
C GLY A 121 10.18 12.51 -9.40
N LEU A 122 10.24 11.48 -10.24
CA LEU A 122 9.91 10.09 -9.86
C LEU A 122 10.74 9.59 -8.67
N GLN A 123 12.05 9.77 -8.74
CA GLN A 123 12.97 9.22 -7.74
C GLN A 123 12.75 9.82 -6.35
N LYS A 124 12.58 11.15 -6.26
CA LYS A 124 12.30 11.80 -4.97
C LYS A 124 10.96 11.30 -4.39
N VAL A 125 9.92 11.21 -5.20
CA VAL A 125 8.63 10.68 -4.75
C VAL A 125 8.78 9.23 -4.29
N ALA A 126 9.47 8.39 -5.05
CA ALA A 126 9.70 6.99 -4.67
C ALA A 126 10.46 6.83 -3.34
N ASN A 127 11.37 7.75 -3.02
CA ASN A 127 12.14 7.73 -1.77
C ASN A 127 11.43 8.37 -0.57
N ARG A 128 10.40 9.19 -0.81
CA ARG A 128 9.76 9.98 0.25
C ARG A 128 8.32 9.56 0.57
N VAL A 129 7.76 8.61 -0.19
CA VAL A 129 6.38 8.15 -0.04
C VAL A 129 6.36 6.65 0.25
N CYS A 130 5.51 6.24 1.18
CA CYS A 130 5.17 4.84 1.41
C CYS A 130 3.64 4.71 1.46
N CYS A 131 3.09 3.69 0.81
CA CYS A 131 1.70 3.29 0.96
C CYS A 131 1.61 2.08 1.88
N ILE A 132 0.62 2.05 2.78
CA ILE A 132 0.29 0.90 3.61
C ILE A 132 -1.16 0.52 3.30
N GLU A 133 -1.38 -0.75 2.96
CA GLU A 133 -2.70 -1.29 2.72
C GLU A 133 -3.33 -1.76 4.03
N TRP A 134 -4.61 -1.44 4.23
CA TRP A 134 -5.34 -1.92 5.42
C TRP A 134 -5.48 -3.44 5.39
N PHE A 135 -5.77 -3.99 4.18
CA PHE A 135 -5.83 -5.42 3.92
C PHE A 135 -4.80 -5.78 2.83
N PRO A 136 -3.88 -6.72 3.09
CA PRO A 136 -2.68 -6.89 2.24
C PRO A 136 -2.88 -7.72 0.98
N TYR A 137 -3.99 -8.44 0.85
CA TYR A 137 -4.22 -9.34 -0.27
C TYR A 137 -5.13 -8.71 -1.33
N HIS A 138 -4.92 -9.13 -2.57
CA HIS A 138 -5.66 -8.62 -3.73
C HIS A 138 -7.10 -9.14 -3.78
N SER A 139 -8.01 -8.29 -4.27
CA SER A 139 -9.36 -8.65 -4.68
C SER A 139 -9.90 -7.63 -5.68
N ARG A 140 -10.83 -8.02 -6.57
CA ARG A 140 -11.47 -7.07 -7.51
C ARG A 140 -12.29 -6.01 -6.77
N LYS A 141 -13.02 -6.44 -5.74
CA LYS A 141 -13.75 -5.58 -4.81
C LYS A 141 -13.44 -6.02 -3.39
N PHE A 142 -13.22 -5.06 -2.53
CA PHE A 142 -12.95 -5.36 -1.13
C PHE A 142 -14.23 -5.87 -0.42
N ALA A 143 -14.09 -6.98 0.31
CA ALA A 143 -15.05 -7.42 1.31
C ALA A 143 -14.36 -7.44 2.68
N ARG A 144 -15.01 -6.86 3.70
CA ARG A 144 -14.50 -6.92 5.06
C ARG A 144 -14.69 -8.34 5.60
N LEU A 145 -13.62 -8.94 6.08
CA LEU A 145 -13.68 -10.23 6.76
C LEU A 145 -14.27 -10.07 8.17
N ASN A 146 -14.75 -11.18 8.74
CA ASN A 146 -15.32 -11.21 10.09
C ASN A 146 -14.29 -10.87 11.18
N LYS A 147 -13.01 -11.09 10.90
CA LYS A 147 -11.89 -10.81 11.82
C LYS A 147 -10.73 -10.15 11.09
N ILE A 148 -9.90 -9.42 11.84
CA ILE A 148 -8.58 -8.98 11.40
C ILE A 148 -7.69 -10.21 11.26
N ILE A 149 -6.96 -10.34 10.15
CA ILE A 149 -5.94 -11.38 9.96
C ILE A 149 -4.63 -10.94 10.64
N ASP A 150 -3.81 -11.91 11.05
CA ASP A 150 -2.61 -11.65 11.84
C ASP A 150 -1.61 -10.72 11.15
N SER A 151 -1.47 -10.85 9.84
CA SER A 151 -0.55 -10.04 9.07
C SER A 151 -0.89 -8.54 9.02
N GLN A 152 -2.16 -8.17 9.19
CA GLN A 152 -2.57 -6.76 9.27
C GLN A 152 -1.93 -6.03 10.44
N ASN A 153 -1.66 -6.73 11.55
CA ASN A 153 -1.02 -6.13 12.72
C ASN A 153 0.34 -5.53 12.39
N TYR A 154 1.06 -6.09 11.41
CA TYR A 154 2.32 -5.51 10.97
C TYR A 154 2.11 -4.17 10.24
N GLY A 155 1.13 -4.08 9.36
CA GLY A 155 0.74 -2.81 8.72
C GLY A 155 0.34 -1.74 9.75
N PHE A 156 -0.47 -2.12 10.75
CA PHE A 156 -0.85 -1.21 11.84
C PHE A 156 0.36 -0.75 12.65
N HIS A 157 1.30 -1.65 12.94
CA HIS A 157 2.56 -1.31 13.60
C HIS A 157 3.40 -0.31 12.77
N LEU A 158 3.45 -0.46 11.44
CA LEU A 158 4.17 0.49 10.58
C LEU A 158 3.54 1.89 10.63
N VAL A 159 2.20 1.98 10.68
CA VAL A 159 1.51 3.27 10.84
C VAL A 159 1.79 3.89 12.22
N GLN A 160 1.77 3.12 13.30
CA GLN A 160 2.11 3.60 14.63
C GLN A 160 3.56 4.10 14.70
N LYS A 161 4.49 3.40 14.03
CA LYS A 161 5.87 3.85 13.89
C LYS A 161 5.95 5.17 13.14
N ALA A 162 5.22 5.33 12.03
CA ALA A 162 5.18 6.57 11.27
C ALA A 162 4.64 7.75 12.11
N ILE A 163 3.60 7.52 12.93
CA ILE A 163 3.08 8.49 13.89
C ILE A 163 4.18 8.92 14.88
N SER A 164 4.93 7.98 15.44
CA SER A 164 6.04 8.27 16.36
C SER A 164 7.16 9.07 15.71
N GLN A 165 7.39 8.87 14.43
CA GLN A 165 8.36 9.60 13.61
C GLN A 165 7.84 10.94 13.06
N LYS A 166 6.61 11.33 13.40
CA LYS A 166 5.94 12.55 12.94
C LYS A 166 5.79 12.64 11.40
N ALA A 167 5.63 11.50 10.74
CA ALA A 167 5.38 11.46 9.31
C ALA A 167 4.03 12.11 8.96
N ILE A 168 3.90 12.68 7.76
CA ILE A 168 2.61 13.10 7.22
C ILE A 168 1.82 11.86 6.82
N VAL A 169 0.59 11.74 7.31
CA VAL A 169 -0.31 10.63 7.02
C VAL A 169 -1.47 11.13 6.16
N ILE A 170 -1.65 10.53 4.99
CA ILE A 170 -2.77 10.84 4.08
C ILE A 170 -3.72 9.65 4.05
N VAL A 171 -4.94 9.85 4.50
CA VAL A 171 -5.99 8.83 4.39
C VAL A 171 -6.58 8.88 3.00
N MET A 172 -6.23 7.90 2.18
CA MET A 172 -6.75 7.76 0.82
C MET A 172 -8.12 7.10 0.81
N ARG A 173 -8.27 5.99 1.56
CA ARG A 173 -9.51 5.20 1.60
C ARG A 173 -9.78 4.66 3.00
N SER A 174 -11.05 4.33 3.25
CA SER A 174 -11.49 3.53 4.42
C SER A 174 -11.07 4.10 5.77
N GLU A 175 -11.22 5.41 5.95
CA GLU A 175 -10.89 6.12 7.20
C GLU A 175 -11.45 5.41 8.43
N LYS A 176 -12.71 4.94 8.37
CA LYS A 176 -13.35 4.24 9.49
C LYS A 176 -12.56 3.02 9.92
N LEU A 177 -12.13 2.18 8.97
CA LEU A 177 -11.36 0.96 9.26
C LEU A 177 -10.01 1.30 9.90
N TRP A 178 -9.29 2.28 9.36
CA TRP A 178 -8.03 2.74 9.91
C TRP A 178 -8.17 3.27 11.35
N PHE A 179 -9.21 4.08 11.61
CA PHE A 179 -9.44 4.68 12.93
C PHE A 179 -10.01 3.70 13.96
N GLU A 180 -10.66 2.62 13.51
CA GLU A 180 -11.05 1.49 14.36
C GLU A 180 -9.83 0.65 14.75
N SER A 181 -8.88 0.47 13.83
CA SER A 181 -7.68 -0.35 14.04
C SER A 181 -6.57 0.38 14.80
N ILE A 182 -6.44 1.69 14.62
CA ILE A 182 -5.34 2.51 15.19
C ILE A 182 -5.95 3.77 15.78
N GLN A 183 -6.21 3.75 17.10
CA GLN A 183 -6.90 4.85 17.78
C GLN A 183 -6.08 6.13 17.84
N GLU A 184 -4.75 6.03 17.85
CA GLU A 184 -3.82 7.16 17.82
C GLU A 184 -4.04 8.09 16.62
N LEU A 185 -4.51 7.57 15.49
CA LEU A 185 -4.84 8.38 14.31
C LEU A 185 -5.90 9.44 14.57
N ARG A 186 -6.80 9.23 15.55
CA ARG A 186 -7.90 10.16 15.87
C ARG A 186 -7.40 11.50 16.43
N SER A 187 -6.29 11.48 17.13
CA SER A 187 -5.68 12.67 17.76
C SER A 187 -4.39 13.10 17.06
N TYR A 188 -3.97 12.40 16.01
CA TYR A 188 -2.74 12.71 15.32
C TYR A 188 -2.84 14.01 14.52
N LYS A 189 -1.90 14.94 14.75
CA LYS A 189 -1.97 16.30 14.18
C LYS A 189 -1.57 16.37 12.69
N HIS A 190 -0.76 15.41 12.23
CA HIS A 190 -0.25 15.40 10.84
C HIS A 190 -1.01 14.40 9.97
N ILE A 191 -2.31 14.24 10.21
CA ILE A 191 -3.20 13.42 9.39
C ILE A 191 -4.07 14.29 8.50
N TYR A 192 -4.17 13.91 7.23
CA TYR A 192 -4.90 14.66 6.20
C TYR A 192 -5.80 13.72 5.41
N ARG A 193 -6.87 14.26 4.87
CA ARG A 193 -7.89 13.54 4.11
C ARG A 193 -7.98 14.07 2.71
N LEU A 194 -8.42 13.21 1.81
CA LEU A 194 -8.76 13.60 0.45
C LEU A 194 -10.21 14.12 0.38
N ASN A 195 -10.43 15.15 -0.41
CA ASN A 195 -11.80 15.66 -0.66
C ASN A 195 -12.67 14.64 -1.41
N SER A 196 -12.05 13.81 -2.27
CA SER A 196 -12.73 12.76 -3.03
C SER A 196 -12.09 11.41 -2.75
N PRO A 197 -12.71 10.56 -1.92
CA PRO A 197 -12.23 9.19 -1.66
C PRO A 197 -12.45 8.23 -2.84
N GLN A 198 -13.26 8.59 -3.83
CA GLN A 198 -13.42 7.84 -5.08
C GLN A 198 -12.23 8.09 -6.02
N ASN A 199 -11.77 9.34 -6.11
CA ASN A 199 -10.59 9.69 -6.88
C ASN A 199 -9.43 10.02 -5.92
N VAL A 200 -8.68 9.01 -5.52
CA VAL A 200 -7.60 9.11 -4.52
C VAL A 200 -6.30 9.74 -5.05
N ALA A 201 -6.38 10.60 -6.07
CA ALA A 201 -5.21 11.33 -6.56
C ALA A 201 -4.66 12.28 -5.48
N ILE A 202 -3.37 12.21 -5.24
CA ILE A 202 -2.65 13.12 -4.34
C ILE A 202 -2.37 14.41 -5.12
N SER A 203 -3.16 15.43 -4.84
CA SER A 203 -3.10 16.70 -5.57
C SER A 203 -3.49 17.87 -4.69
N ARG A 204 -3.08 19.08 -5.07
CA ARG A 204 -3.48 20.31 -4.36
C ARG A 204 -5.00 20.47 -4.27
N LYS A 205 -5.72 20.10 -5.33
CA LYS A 205 -7.19 20.15 -5.36
C LYS A 205 -7.82 19.12 -4.41
N ASN A 206 -7.27 17.93 -4.35
CA ASN A 206 -7.86 16.81 -3.61
C ASN A 206 -7.40 16.71 -2.15
N CYS A 207 -6.20 17.24 -1.83
CA CYS A 207 -5.63 17.29 -0.48
C CYS A 207 -5.15 18.71 -0.14
N PRO A 208 -6.02 19.73 -0.13
CA PRO A 208 -5.60 21.14 -0.09
C PRO A 208 -4.80 21.51 1.16
N THR A 209 -5.08 20.89 2.30
CA THR A 209 -4.38 21.15 3.57
C THR A 209 -3.09 20.35 3.73
N GLY A 210 -3.01 19.13 3.19
CA GLY A 210 -1.82 18.27 3.29
C GLY A 210 -0.83 18.49 2.16
N PHE A 211 -1.30 18.86 0.96
CA PHE A 211 -0.45 18.94 -0.23
C PHE A 211 0.71 19.95 -0.12
N PRO A 212 0.53 21.15 0.46
CA PRO A 212 1.66 22.09 0.67
C PRO A 212 2.78 21.51 1.52
N LEU A 213 2.44 20.68 2.51
CA LEU A 213 3.43 20.01 3.35
C LEU A 213 4.14 18.87 2.59
N ILE A 214 3.38 18.14 1.75
CA ILE A 214 3.97 17.16 0.84
C ILE A 214 5.00 17.83 -0.07
N GLU A 215 4.65 18.97 -0.70
CA GLU A 215 5.57 19.72 -1.54
C GLU A 215 6.84 20.14 -0.78
N THR A 216 6.67 20.67 0.43
CA THR A 216 7.81 21.07 1.27
C THR A 216 8.77 19.90 1.54
N ILE A 217 8.22 18.74 1.91
CA ILE A 217 9.00 17.51 2.16
C ILE A 217 9.68 17.02 0.87
N LEU A 218 8.97 17.04 -0.25
CA LEU A 218 9.54 16.57 -1.52
C LEU A 218 10.61 17.51 -2.07
N MET A 219 10.59 18.80 -1.73
CA MET A 219 11.56 19.78 -2.19
C MET A 219 12.77 19.92 -1.27
N SER A 220 12.70 19.44 -0.03
CA SER A 220 13.85 19.32 0.89
C SER A 220 14.75 18.14 0.49
#